data_0e4c253200fe6bd4bb0a0fc607bc8055
#
_entry.id   0e4c253200fe6bd4bb0a0fc607bc8055
#
_cell.length_a   1.000
_cell.length_b   1.000
_cell.length_c   1.000
_cell.angle_alpha   90.00
_cell.angle_beta   90.00
_cell.angle_gamma   90.00
#
_symmetry.space_group_name_H-M   'P 1'
#
loop_
_entity.id
_entity.type
_entity.pdbx_description
1 polymer ?
#
loop_
_entity_poly.entity_id
_entity_poly.type
_entity_poly.pdbx_seq_one_letter_code
_entity_poly.pdbx_strand_id
1 'polypeptide(L)'
;MQRLFVLLAALLAACATVDHERVEGWPKLEIVEHYVPRAEMQDRCVRYVGFGMAPEACAEFDLATRKCHIWFSADSPPLSFVRKHERLHCAGYDHVGSTAMQQFLTQHQIRQAAASAAAGGSTR
;
A
#
# COMPACT_ATOMS: atom_id res chain seq x y z
N MET A 1 -41.85 -8.93 10.08
CA MET A 1 -40.99 -9.08 8.90
C MET A 1 -40.09 -7.87 8.64
N GLN A 2 -40.54 -6.65 8.89
CA GLN A 2 -39.75 -5.42 8.60
C GLN A 2 -38.43 -5.28 9.42
N ARG A 3 -38.42 -5.79 10.67
CA ARG A 3 -37.23 -5.72 11.53
C ARG A 3 -36.09 -6.68 11.14
N LEU A 4 -36.41 -7.77 10.44
CA LEU A 4 -35.42 -8.76 9.98
C LEU A 4 -34.60 -8.22 8.80
N PHE A 5 -35.22 -7.43 7.92
CA PHE A 5 -34.55 -6.83 6.77
C PHE A 5 -33.55 -5.73 7.16
N VAL A 6 -33.82 -4.98 8.24
CA VAL A 6 -32.92 -3.93 8.73
C VAL A 6 -31.63 -4.53 9.32
N LEU A 7 -31.75 -5.67 10.02
CA LEU A 7 -30.58 -6.39 10.57
C LEU A 7 -29.71 -7.00 9.47
N LEU A 8 -30.30 -7.51 8.39
CA LEU A 8 -29.57 -8.09 7.27
C LEU A 8 -28.81 -7.00 6.48
N ALA A 9 -29.41 -5.81 6.30
CA ALA A 9 -28.74 -4.69 5.64
C ALA A 9 -27.57 -4.13 6.45
N ALA A 10 -27.66 -4.13 7.79
CA ALA A 10 -26.58 -3.71 8.68
C ALA A 10 -25.39 -4.69 8.66
N LEU A 11 -25.63 -5.99 8.51
CA LEU A 11 -24.59 -7.00 8.40
C LEU A 11 -23.84 -6.94 7.06
N LEU A 12 -24.50 -6.52 5.99
CA LEU A 12 -23.85 -6.35 4.67
C LEU A 12 -22.99 -5.08 4.59
N ALA A 13 -23.28 -4.06 5.40
CA ALA A 13 -22.47 -2.84 5.44
C ALA A 13 -21.14 -3.02 6.22
N ALA A 14 -21.04 -4.03 7.08
CA ALA A 14 -19.84 -4.29 7.89
C ALA A 14 -18.69 -4.93 7.12
N CYS A 15 -18.90 -5.39 5.89
CA CYS A 15 -17.87 -6.09 5.09
C CYS A 15 -17.07 -5.18 4.14
N ALA A 16 -17.27 -3.87 4.13
CA ALA A 16 -16.77 -3.01 3.04
C ALA A 16 -15.72 -1.96 3.45
N THR A 17 -15.32 -1.86 4.70
CA THR A 17 -14.28 -0.90 5.10
C THR A 17 -13.13 -1.62 5.79
N VAL A 18 -12.05 -1.81 5.05
CA VAL A 18 -10.76 -2.10 5.66
C VAL A 18 -10.32 -0.81 6.35
N ASP A 19 -10.32 -0.81 7.68
CA ASP A 19 -9.87 0.34 8.44
C ASP A 19 -8.36 0.54 8.25
N HIS A 20 -7.98 1.81 8.12
CA HIS A 20 -6.60 2.23 7.94
C HIS A 20 -6.19 3.15 9.07
N GLU A 21 -4.93 3.06 9.45
CA GLU A 21 -4.30 3.95 10.43
C GLU A 21 -3.06 4.61 9.84
N ARG A 22 -2.79 5.83 10.29
CA ARG A 22 -1.67 6.61 9.78
C ARG A 22 -0.35 6.10 10.35
N VAL A 23 0.63 5.89 9.48
CA VAL A 23 2.02 5.60 9.85
C VAL A 23 2.72 6.92 10.19
N GLU A 24 3.22 7.04 11.42
CA GLU A 24 3.91 8.25 11.86
C GLU A 24 5.23 8.45 11.12
N GLY A 25 5.48 9.70 10.70
CA GLY A 25 6.70 10.05 9.99
C GLY A 25 6.72 9.64 8.52
N TRP A 26 5.61 9.13 7.97
CA TRP A 26 5.54 8.78 6.55
C TRP A 26 5.73 10.03 5.68
N PRO A 27 6.64 10.01 4.71
CA PRO A 27 6.90 11.16 3.85
C PRO A 27 5.78 11.35 2.83
N LYS A 28 5.66 12.57 2.32
CA LYS A 28 4.81 12.83 1.16
C LYS A 28 5.46 12.21 -0.08
N LEU A 29 4.73 11.34 -0.77
CA LEU A 29 5.17 10.68 -1.99
C LEU A 29 4.39 11.19 -3.20
N GLU A 30 5.08 11.28 -4.34
CA GLU A 30 4.45 11.46 -5.64
C GLU A 30 3.83 10.13 -6.08
N ILE A 31 2.57 10.14 -6.49
CA ILE A 31 1.87 8.93 -6.96
C ILE A 31 2.09 8.77 -8.46
N VAL A 32 2.59 7.59 -8.85
CA VAL A 32 2.75 7.18 -10.25
C VAL A 32 1.92 5.92 -10.47
N GLU A 33 0.90 6.02 -11.31
CA GLU A 33 0.04 4.89 -11.64
C GLU A 33 0.54 4.18 -12.90
N HIS A 34 0.63 2.86 -12.85
CA HIS A 34 1.04 1.99 -13.94
C HIS A 34 -0.11 1.07 -14.33
N TYR A 35 -0.32 0.92 -15.62
CA TYR A 35 -1.30 0.03 -16.20
C TYR A 35 -0.58 -0.98 -17.08
N VAL A 36 -0.53 -2.23 -16.64
CA VAL A 36 0.21 -3.32 -17.30
C VAL A 36 -0.71 -4.54 -17.49
N PRO A 37 -0.35 -5.52 -18.35
CA PRO A 37 -1.11 -6.76 -18.46
C PRO A 37 -1.34 -7.39 -17.08
N ARG A 38 -2.51 -8.01 -16.87
CA ARG A 38 -2.89 -8.60 -15.58
C ARG A 38 -1.84 -9.54 -15.01
N ALA A 39 -1.26 -10.40 -15.84
CA ALA A 39 -0.23 -11.34 -15.40
C ALA A 39 1.01 -10.61 -14.85
N GLU A 40 1.46 -9.55 -15.51
CA GLU A 40 2.58 -8.73 -15.03
C GLU A 40 2.26 -8.02 -13.71
N MET A 41 1.07 -7.45 -13.60
CA MET A 41 0.61 -6.82 -12.37
C MET A 41 0.58 -7.84 -11.22
N GLN A 42 0.04 -9.03 -11.46
CA GLN A 42 -0.03 -10.10 -10.46
C GLN A 42 1.36 -10.56 -10.01
N ASP A 43 2.29 -10.73 -10.93
CA ASP A 43 3.69 -11.09 -10.62
C ASP A 43 4.37 -10.04 -9.72
N ARG A 44 4.13 -8.76 -9.97
CA ARG A 44 4.65 -7.69 -9.13
C ARG A 44 4.03 -7.67 -7.75
N CYS A 45 2.73 -7.85 -7.68
CA CYS A 45 1.93 -7.64 -6.48
C CYS A 45 1.85 -8.86 -5.56
N VAL A 46 2.13 -10.08 -6.04
CA VAL A 46 1.98 -11.33 -5.27
C VAL A 46 2.74 -11.33 -3.94
N ARG A 47 3.89 -10.68 -3.89
CA ARG A 47 4.72 -10.54 -2.68
C ARG A 47 4.05 -9.73 -1.55
N TYR A 48 3.01 -8.96 -1.86
CA TYR A 48 2.32 -8.10 -0.89
C TYR A 48 1.01 -8.68 -0.36
N VAL A 49 0.44 -9.67 -1.06
CA VAL A 49 -0.88 -10.21 -0.71
C VAL A 49 -0.83 -11.62 -0.10
N GLY A 50 0.33 -12.24 -0.09
CA GLY A 50 0.51 -13.59 0.45
C GLY A 50 0.19 -14.69 -0.55
N PHE A 51 0.59 -15.91 -0.17
CA PHE A 51 0.50 -17.08 -1.02
C PHE A 51 -0.97 -17.49 -1.28
N GLY A 52 -1.30 -17.75 -2.53
CA GLY A 52 -2.63 -18.23 -2.94
C GLY A 52 -3.68 -17.14 -3.15
N MET A 53 -3.34 -15.84 -2.96
CA MET A 53 -4.23 -14.73 -3.26
C MET A 53 -3.91 -14.13 -4.63
N ALA A 54 -4.97 -13.80 -5.39
CA ALA A 54 -4.83 -13.06 -6.64
C ALA A 54 -4.96 -11.56 -6.35
N PRO A 55 -3.87 -10.77 -6.47
CA PRO A 55 -3.94 -9.34 -6.25
C PRO A 55 -4.74 -8.63 -7.36
N GLU A 56 -5.48 -7.60 -6.97
CA GLU A 56 -6.19 -6.70 -7.90
C GLU A 56 -5.37 -5.43 -8.21
N ALA A 57 -4.48 -5.05 -7.31
CA ALA A 57 -3.53 -3.95 -7.42
C ALA A 57 -2.50 -4.05 -6.29
N CYS A 58 -1.46 -3.22 -6.33
CA CYS A 58 -0.58 -2.99 -5.19
C CYS A 58 0.11 -1.63 -5.29
N ALA A 59 0.58 -1.14 -4.12
CA ALA A 59 1.44 0.02 -4.02
C ALA A 59 2.87 -0.40 -3.67
N GLU A 60 3.84 0.14 -4.39
CA GLU A 60 5.27 0.01 -4.12
C GLU A 60 5.87 1.36 -3.73
N PHE A 61 6.64 1.39 -2.65
CA PHE A 61 7.21 2.63 -2.12
C PHE A 61 8.69 2.75 -2.47
N ASP A 62 9.03 3.82 -3.18
CA ASP A 62 10.41 4.26 -3.35
C ASP A 62 10.64 5.52 -2.51
N LEU A 63 11.05 5.32 -1.27
CA LEU A 63 11.29 6.42 -0.34
C LEU A 63 12.53 7.25 -0.71
N ALA A 64 13.49 6.67 -1.43
CA ALA A 64 14.70 7.36 -1.87
C ALA A 64 14.37 8.42 -2.92
N THR A 65 13.53 8.11 -3.89
CA THR A 65 13.06 9.05 -4.92
C THR A 65 11.75 9.75 -4.57
N ARG A 66 11.16 9.42 -3.41
CA ARG A 66 9.86 9.92 -2.94
C ARG A 66 8.71 9.64 -3.89
N LYS A 67 8.67 8.43 -4.44
CA LYS A 67 7.62 7.97 -5.32
C LYS A 67 6.85 6.79 -4.72
N CYS A 68 5.57 6.75 -5.02
CA CYS A 68 4.71 5.62 -4.76
C CYS A 68 4.16 5.12 -6.09
N HIS A 69 4.54 3.92 -6.49
CA HIS A 69 4.10 3.29 -7.71
C HIS A 69 2.89 2.41 -7.42
N ILE A 70 1.76 2.69 -8.08
CA ILE A 70 0.57 1.84 -8.00
C ILE A 70 0.45 1.07 -9.30
N TRP A 71 0.32 -0.25 -9.18
CA TRP A 71 0.22 -1.16 -10.31
C TRP A 71 -1.21 -1.66 -10.46
N PHE A 72 -1.81 -1.40 -11.61
CA PHE A 72 -3.15 -1.86 -12.00
C PHE A 72 -3.08 -2.74 -13.23
N SER A 73 -4.10 -3.59 -13.41
CA SER A 73 -4.30 -4.29 -14.68
C SER A 73 -4.79 -3.31 -15.76
N ALA A 74 -4.16 -3.39 -16.94
CA ALA A 74 -4.64 -2.68 -18.13
C ALA A 74 -5.82 -3.37 -18.80
N ASP A 75 -6.10 -4.64 -18.45
CA ASP A 75 -7.15 -5.46 -19.08
C ASP A 75 -8.55 -5.05 -18.63
N SER A 76 -8.67 -4.41 -17.47
CA SER A 76 -9.92 -3.83 -16.98
C SER A 76 -9.63 -2.62 -16.09
N PRO A 77 -10.45 -1.56 -16.16
CA PRO A 77 -10.30 -0.41 -15.27
C PRO A 77 -10.38 -0.84 -13.80
N PRO A 78 -9.54 -0.28 -12.89
CA PRO A 78 -9.61 -0.58 -11.48
C PRO A 78 -10.94 -0.06 -10.91
N LEU A 79 -11.54 -0.83 -10.01
CA LEU A 79 -12.68 -0.38 -9.24
C LEU A 79 -12.27 0.84 -8.39
N SER A 80 -13.17 1.80 -8.25
CA SER A 80 -12.86 3.07 -7.57
C SER A 80 -12.39 2.88 -6.12
N PHE A 81 -12.92 1.89 -5.40
CA PHE A 81 -12.50 1.59 -4.04
C PHE A 81 -11.10 0.95 -3.99
N VAL A 82 -10.70 0.13 -4.98
CA VAL A 82 -9.35 -0.43 -5.09
C VAL A 82 -8.34 0.69 -5.29
N ARG A 83 -8.61 1.60 -6.24
CA ARG A 83 -7.74 2.75 -6.49
C ARG A 83 -7.60 3.65 -5.26
N LYS A 84 -8.70 3.92 -4.56
CA LYS A 84 -8.69 4.69 -3.31
C LYS A 84 -7.87 4.00 -2.23
N HIS A 85 -8.00 2.68 -2.09
CA HIS A 85 -7.26 1.86 -1.14
C HIS A 85 -5.74 1.97 -1.36
N GLU A 86 -5.27 1.75 -2.59
CA GLU A 86 -3.84 1.85 -2.91
C GLU A 86 -3.30 3.28 -2.71
N ARG A 87 -4.09 4.29 -3.03
CA ARG A 87 -3.72 5.69 -2.77
C ARG A 87 -3.62 6.03 -1.29
N LEU A 88 -4.40 5.39 -0.42
CA LEU A 88 -4.26 5.51 1.04
C LEU A 88 -2.90 5.00 1.50
N HIS A 89 -2.43 3.85 1.00
CA HIS A 89 -1.09 3.36 1.29
C HIS A 89 -0.02 4.37 0.87
N CYS A 90 -0.11 4.92 -0.33
CA CYS A 90 0.81 5.98 -0.78
C CYS A 90 0.81 7.20 0.14
N ALA A 91 -0.34 7.56 0.70
CA ALA A 91 -0.50 8.68 1.64
C ALA A 91 -0.02 8.35 3.07
N GLY A 92 0.45 7.14 3.32
CA GLY A 92 0.98 6.72 4.61
C GLY A 92 -0.04 6.09 5.54
N TYR A 93 -1.06 5.46 5.01
CA TYR A 93 -2.04 4.71 5.80
C TYR A 93 -1.85 3.22 5.59
N ASP A 94 -1.62 2.48 6.66
CA ASP A 94 -1.56 1.02 6.67
C ASP A 94 -2.87 0.44 7.21
N HIS A 95 -3.09 -0.85 7.02
CA HIS A 95 -4.21 -1.55 7.62
C HIS A 95 -4.09 -1.52 9.14
N VAL A 96 -5.20 -1.32 9.85
CA VAL A 96 -5.22 -1.35 11.32
C VAL A 96 -4.63 -2.66 11.83
N GLY A 97 -3.67 -2.56 12.74
CA GLY A 97 -2.94 -3.70 13.31
C GLY A 97 -1.79 -4.23 12.44
N SER A 98 -1.57 -3.68 11.24
CA SER A 98 -0.37 -3.95 10.44
C SER A 98 0.80 -3.09 10.90
N THR A 99 2.00 -3.66 10.87
CA THR A 99 3.26 -2.93 11.12
C THR A 99 4.15 -2.89 9.89
N ALA A 100 3.68 -3.38 8.76
CA ALA A 100 4.48 -3.58 7.57
C ALA A 100 5.07 -2.26 7.02
N MET A 101 4.26 -1.23 6.89
CA MET A 101 4.71 0.08 6.41
C MET A 101 5.63 0.77 7.41
N GLN A 102 5.36 0.66 8.72
CA GLN A 102 6.22 1.20 9.76
C GLN A 102 7.60 0.53 9.76
N GLN A 103 7.65 -0.78 9.61
CA GLN A 103 8.91 -1.53 9.51
C GLN A 103 9.69 -1.13 8.24
N PHE A 104 9.01 -0.98 7.12
CA PHE A 104 9.61 -0.54 5.86
C PHE A 104 10.25 0.85 6.01
N LEU A 105 9.55 1.81 6.62
CA LEU A 105 10.06 3.16 6.90
C LEU A 105 11.29 3.11 7.82
N THR A 106 11.21 2.36 8.90
CA THR A 106 12.31 2.21 9.87
C THR A 106 13.56 1.64 9.21
N GLN A 107 13.42 0.58 8.40
CA GLN A 107 14.54 -0.01 7.68
C GLN A 107 15.16 0.96 6.67
N HIS A 108 14.35 1.78 6.01
CA HIS A 108 14.87 2.81 5.11
C HIS A 108 15.70 3.85 5.86
N GLN A 109 15.21 4.33 7.01
CA GLN A 109 15.93 5.30 7.87
C GLN A 109 17.27 4.74 8.38
N ILE A 110 17.30 3.47 8.79
CA ILE A 110 18.54 2.78 9.22
C ILE A 110 19.56 2.74 8.06
N ARG A 111 19.12 2.36 6.85
CA ARG A 111 20.01 2.33 5.68
C ARG A 111 20.55 3.72 5.32
N GLN A 112 19.73 4.76 5.40
CA GLN A 112 20.16 6.13 5.16
C GLN A 112 21.20 6.60 6.18
N ALA A 113 20.99 6.32 7.46
CA ALA A 113 21.93 6.67 8.53
C ALA A 113 23.29 5.96 8.34
N ALA A 114 23.27 4.66 7.98
CA ALA A 114 24.48 3.90 7.70
C ALA A 114 25.25 4.45 6.49
N ALA A 115 24.56 4.81 5.40
CA ALA A 115 25.17 5.41 4.21
C ALA A 115 25.81 6.78 4.52
N SER A 116 25.15 7.62 5.33
CA SER A 116 25.68 8.93 5.76
C SER A 116 26.92 8.78 6.62
N ALA A 117 26.93 7.82 7.55
CA ALA A 117 28.10 7.55 8.39
C ALA A 117 29.32 7.08 7.56
N ALA A 118 29.10 6.20 6.55
CA ALA A 118 30.14 5.74 5.66
C ALA A 118 30.73 6.88 4.81
N ALA A 119 29.91 7.81 4.33
CA ALA A 119 30.36 8.96 3.55
C ALA A 119 31.14 9.97 4.42
N GLY A 120 30.77 10.17 5.69
CA GLY A 120 31.45 11.07 6.62
C GLY A 120 32.80 10.55 7.13
N GLY A 121 33.05 9.25 7.07
CA GLY A 121 34.31 8.62 7.52
C GLY A 121 35.47 8.70 6.53
N SER A 122 35.28 9.21 5.31
CA SER A 122 36.30 9.25 4.26
C SER A 122 37.15 10.54 4.23
N THR A 123 36.98 11.43 5.20
CA THR A 123 37.75 12.67 5.30
C THR A 123 38.80 12.62 6.44
N ARG A 124 39.76 11.72 6.30
CA ARG A 124 41.03 11.77 7.08
C ARG A 124 42.20 11.39 6.20
#